data_c8d6f64462882bf5fd6c7a75dd743937
#
_entry.id   c8d6f64462882bf5fd6c7a75dd743937
#
_cell.length_a   1.000
_cell.length_b   1.000
_cell.length_c   1.000
_cell.angle_alpha   90.00
_cell.angle_beta   90.00
_cell.angle_gamma   90.00
#
_symmetry.space_group_name_H-M   'P 1'
#
loop_
_entity.id
_entity.type
_entity.pdbx_description
1 polymer ?
#
loop_
_entity_poly.entity_id
_entity_poly.type
_entity_poly.pdbx_seq_one_letter_code
_entity_poly.pdbx_strand_id
1 'polypeptide(L)'
;MKQSSNKKSREATAFLYERLSRDDNLEGESYSIGNQKKLLTKVAKEKGYTNLVHFLDDGISGVTMNRPGFVEMMQQLEQGKASAVFVKDLSRLGRNYIEVGRLTEEFFPDHDIRLVAVSDNIDTAEGENELAPIRNLFNEWYARDISKKRRISNKIKGNSGEPMGLPPYGYIKDPNNPKHWVIDEEAAQVVRRIFDMTLEGFGTEQIATQFEKEGILTPQAYWIQKGIGRPGRSKIRPATKWNGSTITHLLYQQEYCGDVLNFKTYSKSYKNKKRIHNDPENWVVFQDVHEPIIERAVFEQVQQKRGKMRKRRTSNGEHNMFSGLLVCADCGCNLHFHFNQGNPEIKYFNCSNYKGNRGTCQSTHYIRVDFLEEVVLGEIRRLTKFASLYEDDFLKAVIGHSQQADEADRKLKEKELKALLARDEELDGLFERIYEDNVSGKISDERFSRMSRRYEDEQKELTEKIKQLRSEIEKQSSRTMTTDMFISLVRKYTRAKKLTPRMLNELVEKIEVFNAEKVNGVW
;
A
#
# COMPACT_ATOMS: atom_id res chain seq x y z
N MET A 1 -33.41 34.69 43.12
CA MET A 1 -34.42 34.17 42.16
C MET A 1 -33.80 33.53 40.87
N LYS A 2 -32.75 34.06 40.28
CA LYS A 2 -32.13 33.44 39.06
C LYS A 2 -31.47 32.07 39.29
N GLN A 3 -30.87 31.81 40.47
CA GLN A 3 -30.24 30.52 40.76
C GLN A 3 -31.23 29.37 40.99
N SER A 4 -32.43 29.65 41.56
CA SER A 4 -33.45 28.60 41.77
C SER A 4 -34.14 28.18 40.47
N SER A 5 -34.32 29.11 39.52
CA SER A 5 -34.89 28.79 38.20
C SER A 5 -33.93 27.96 37.30
N ASN A 6 -32.62 28.23 37.36
CA ASN A 6 -31.63 27.46 36.67
C ASN A 6 -31.50 26.02 37.22
N LYS A 7 -31.60 25.85 38.54
CA LYS A 7 -31.56 24.52 39.18
C LYS A 7 -32.78 23.68 38.80
N LYS A 8 -33.99 24.22 38.81
CA LYS A 8 -35.22 23.55 38.37
C LYS A 8 -35.17 23.19 36.85
N SER A 9 -34.62 24.08 36.02
CA SER A 9 -34.45 23.80 34.59
C SER A 9 -33.46 22.68 34.34
N ARG A 10 -32.33 22.63 35.04
CA ARG A 10 -31.35 21.55 34.98
C ARG A 10 -31.97 20.21 35.40
N GLU A 11 -32.68 20.16 36.52
CA GLU A 11 -33.31 18.95 37.06
C GLU A 11 -34.34 18.33 36.10
N ALA A 12 -34.98 19.14 35.25
CA ALA A 12 -35.94 18.69 34.25
C ALA A 12 -35.33 18.32 32.87
N THR A 13 -34.02 18.52 32.69
CA THR A 13 -33.35 18.32 31.40
C THR A 13 -32.57 17.00 31.37
N ALA A 14 -32.82 16.20 30.34
CA ALA A 14 -32.09 14.97 30.06
C ALA A 14 -31.49 14.99 28.66
N PHE A 15 -30.27 14.50 28.54
CA PHE A 15 -29.59 14.28 27.27
C PHE A 15 -29.75 12.84 26.83
N LEU A 16 -30.17 12.65 25.58
CA LEU A 16 -30.38 11.35 24.95
C LEU A 16 -29.32 11.16 23.90
N TYR A 17 -28.50 10.13 24.05
CA TYR A 17 -27.41 9.88 23.13
C TYR A 17 -27.65 8.61 22.30
N GLU A 18 -27.73 8.81 20.98
CA GLU A 18 -27.94 7.74 20.00
C GLU A 18 -26.71 7.55 19.14
N ARG A 19 -26.29 6.29 18.95
CA ARG A 19 -25.15 5.95 18.10
C ARG A 19 -25.37 4.69 17.28
N LEU A 20 -25.03 4.79 15.99
CA LEU A 20 -24.94 3.65 15.10
C LEU A 20 -23.50 3.50 14.59
N SER A 21 -22.99 2.26 14.50
CA SER A 21 -21.71 1.98 13.87
C SER A 21 -21.92 1.46 12.45
N ARG A 22 -20.95 1.67 11.55
CA ARG A 22 -20.99 1.11 10.18
C ARG A 22 -21.07 -0.41 10.13
N ASP A 23 -20.67 -1.08 11.20
CA ASP A 23 -20.72 -2.54 11.31
C ASP A 23 -22.12 -3.07 11.66
N ASP A 24 -23.03 -2.19 12.10
CA ASP A 24 -24.42 -2.53 12.45
C ASP A 24 -25.38 -2.42 11.23
N ASN A 25 -24.86 -2.09 10.04
CA ASN A 25 -25.63 -1.72 8.83
C ASN A 25 -25.88 -2.90 7.90
N LEU A 26 -26.40 -3.99 8.39
CA LEU A 26 -26.77 -5.09 7.49
C LEU A 26 -28.21 -5.01 6.96
N GLU A 27 -29.10 -4.18 7.53
CA GLU A 27 -30.44 -3.92 6.93
C GLU A 27 -31.09 -2.66 7.52
N GLY A 28 -31.17 -1.53 6.79
CA GLY A 28 -32.08 -0.42 7.04
C GLY A 28 -31.64 0.66 8.06
N GLU A 29 -30.66 1.50 7.69
CA GLU A 29 -29.98 2.52 8.53
C GLU A 29 -30.90 3.54 9.22
N SER A 30 -31.96 3.98 8.59
CA SER A 30 -32.89 4.99 9.13
C SER A 30 -33.76 4.46 10.26
N TYR A 31 -34.00 3.15 10.31
CA TYR A 31 -34.92 2.55 11.28
C TYR A 31 -34.31 2.39 12.68
N SER A 32 -33.01 2.09 12.79
CA SER A 32 -32.36 1.80 14.07
C SER A 32 -32.15 3.05 14.95
N ILE A 33 -31.75 4.18 14.39
CA ILE A 33 -31.63 5.46 15.15
C ILE A 33 -33.00 5.98 15.53
N GLY A 34 -33.96 5.95 14.61
CA GLY A 34 -35.34 6.33 14.89
C GLY A 34 -35.96 5.51 16.04
N ASN A 35 -35.66 4.22 16.10
CA ASN A 35 -36.10 3.35 17.19
C ASN A 35 -35.40 3.68 18.53
N GLN A 36 -34.10 3.98 18.51
CA GLN A 36 -33.38 4.43 19.70
C GLN A 36 -33.99 5.75 20.24
N LYS A 37 -34.21 6.74 19.39
CA LYS A 37 -34.88 7.99 19.77
C LYS A 37 -36.22 7.76 20.43
N LYS A 38 -37.09 6.97 19.83
CA LYS A 38 -38.42 6.63 20.37
C LYS A 38 -38.33 5.98 21.75
N LEU A 39 -37.43 4.97 21.87
CA LEU A 39 -37.20 4.26 23.13
C LEU A 39 -36.72 5.19 24.22
N LEU A 40 -35.64 5.96 23.98
CA LEU A 40 -35.04 6.84 24.96
C LEU A 40 -35.99 7.98 25.36
N THR A 41 -36.71 8.57 24.39
CA THR A 41 -37.74 9.58 24.66
C THR A 41 -38.83 9.04 25.56
N LYS A 42 -39.31 7.81 25.30
CA LYS A 42 -40.35 7.18 26.12
C LYS A 42 -39.87 7.00 27.56
N VAL A 43 -38.72 6.37 27.76
CA VAL A 43 -38.15 6.06 29.08
C VAL A 43 -37.81 7.36 29.86
N ALA A 44 -37.24 8.37 29.19
CA ALA A 44 -36.93 9.64 29.84
C ALA A 44 -38.20 10.37 30.35
N LYS A 45 -39.29 10.36 29.57
CA LYS A 45 -40.58 10.89 29.98
C LYS A 45 -41.19 10.10 31.13
N GLU A 46 -41.15 8.77 31.11
CA GLU A 46 -41.61 7.92 32.20
C GLU A 46 -40.85 8.18 33.50
N LYS A 47 -39.57 8.55 33.42
CA LYS A 47 -38.73 8.93 34.59
C LYS A 47 -38.86 10.41 34.97
N GLY A 48 -39.77 11.17 34.36
CA GLY A 48 -40.15 12.52 34.76
C GLY A 48 -39.39 13.66 34.10
N TYR A 49 -38.59 13.41 33.08
CA TYR A 49 -37.87 14.46 32.35
C TYR A 49 -38.77 15.10 31.30
N THR A 50 -38.79 16.44 31.29
CA THR A 50 -39.68 17.23 30.40
C THR A 50 -38.91 17.91 29.27
N ASN A 51 -37.63 18.22 29.47
CA ASN A 51 -36.78 18.84 28.46
C ASN A 51 -35.76 17.80 27.97
N LEU A 52 -35.92 17.34 26.71
CA LEU A 52 -35.11 16.26 26.12
C LEU A 52 -34.26 16.80 24.97
N VAL A 53 -32.96 16.63 25.06
CA VAL A 53 -32.01 17.03 24.01
C VAL A 53 -31.33 15.79 23.44
N HIS A 54 -31.39 15.65 22.13
CA HIS A 54 -30.82 14.50 21.41
C HIS A 54 -29.42 14.82 20.84
N PHE A 55 -28.49 13.93 21.07
CA PHE A 55 -27.13 13.95 20.47
C PHE A 55 -26.92 12.70 19.64
N LEU A 56 -26.46 12.88 18.40
CA LEU A 56 -26.43 11.84 17.41
C LEU A 56 -25.03 11.65 16.82
N ASP A 57 -24.55 10.40 16.77
CA ASP A 57 -23.37 10.01 16.02
C ASP A 57 -23.69 8.80 15.12
N ASP A 58 -23.93 9.08 13.81
CA ASP A 58 -24.21 8.06 12.81
C ASP A 58 -22.95 7.61 12.07
N GLY A 59 -22.81 6.31 11.84
CA GLY A 59 -21.68 5.73 11.13
C GLY A 59 -20.32 5.82 11.84
N ILE A 60 -20.28 6.18 13.13
CA ILE A 60 -19.05 6.36 13.90
C ILE A 60 -18.85 5.20 14.88
N SER A 61 -17.67 4.58 14.81
CA SER A 61 -17.30 3.46 15.69
C SER A 61 -17.21 3.88 17.17
N GLY A 62 -17.74 3.05 18.07
CA GLY A 62 -17.64 3.23 19.51
C GLY A 62 -16.24 3.03 20.12
N VAL A 63 -15.22 2.77 19.30
CA VAL A 63 -13.81 2.58 19.75
C VAL A 63 -13.11 3.92 20.02
N THR A 64 -13.57 5.00 19.39
CA THR A 64 -13.01 6.35 19.60
C THR A 64 -13.98 7.20 20.41
N MET A 65 -13.45 8.06 21.30
CA MET A 65 -14.23 9.06 22.04
C MET A 65 -14.36 10.38 21.27
N ASN A 66 -13.57 10.60 20.25
CA ASN A 66 -13.64 11.81 19.43
C ASN A 66 -14.77 11.70 18.37
N ARG A 67 -16.01 11.83 18.86
CA ARG A 67 -17.25 11.80 18.09
C ARG A 67 -17.96 13.15 18.28
N PRO A 68 -18.37 13.83 17.20
CA PRO A 68 -18.93 15.19 17.30
C PRO A 68 -20.10 15.31 18.26
N GLY A 69 -21.12 14.45 18.15
CA GLY A 69 -22.29 14.48 19.02
C GLY A 69 -21.95 14.12 20.46
N PHE A 70 -21.06 13.17 20.68
CA PHE A 70 -20.59 12.80 22.00
C PHE A 70 -19.80 13.94 22.68
N VAL A 71 -18.86 14.54 21.94
CA VAL A 71 -18.04 15.65 22.46
C VAL A 71 -18.91 16.85 22.81
N GLU A 72 -19.87 17.18 21.93
CA GLU A 72 -20.81 18.26 22.20
C GLU A 72 -21.67 17.98 23.46
N MET A 73 -22.19 16.75 23.60
CA MET A 73 -22.92 16.32 24.79
C MET A 73 -22.07 16.49 26.05
N MET A 74 -20.82 16.01 26.04
CA MET A 74 -19.92 16.10 27.19
C MET A 74 -19.63 17.55 27.58
N GLN A 75 -19.35 18.42 26.62
CA GLN A 75 -19.15 19.86 26.87
C GLN A 75 -20.37 20.53 27.51
N GLN A 76 -21.58 20.15 27.08
CA GLN A 76 -22.80 20.70 27.66
C GLN A 76 -23.11 20.13 29.06
N LEU A 77 -22.71 18.88 29.34
CA LEU A 77 -22.77 18.27 30.67
C LEU A 77 -21.84 18.99 31.67
N GLU A 78 -20.60 19.26 31.26
CA GLU A 78 -19.63 20.05 32.06
C GLU A 78 -20.15 21.45 32.38
N GLN A 79 -20.94 22.03 31.48
CA GLN A 79 -21.62 23.32 31.72
C GLN A 79 -22.87 23.20 32.64
N GLY A 80 -23.19 22.00 33.09
CA GLY A 80 -24.33 21.76 34.00
C GLY A 80 -25.71 21.95 33.34
N LYS A 81 -25.84 21.72 32.01
CA LYS A 81 -27.10 21.94 31.30
C LYS A 81 -28.12 20.81 31.45
N ALA A 82 -27.71 19.64 31.91
CA ALA A 82 -28.61 18.51 32.15
C ALA A 82 -28.25 17.78 33.44
N SER A 83 -29.24 17.05 34.00
CA SER A 83 -29.09 16.23 35.19
C SER A 83 -29.09 14.73 34.90
N ALA A 84 -29.37 14.34 33.66
CA ALA A 84 -29.38 12.93 33.29
C ALA A 84 -28.91 12.68 31.85
N VAL A 85 -28.32 11.50 31.65
CA VAL A 85 -27.95 10.96 30.33
C VAL A 85 -28.66 9.62 30.14
N PHE A 86 -29.33 9.48 28.99
CA PHE A 86 -30.00 8.26 28.58
C PHE A 86 -29.31 7.68 27.37
N VAL A 87 -28.98 6.39 27.45
CA VAL A 87 -28.41 5.62 26.35
C VAL A 87 -29.17 4.31 26.19
N LYS A 88 -29.16 3.72 24.98
CA LYS A 88 -29.77 2.40 24.79
C LYS A 88 -29.03 1.33 25.61
N ASP A 89 -27.72 1.31 25.53
CA ASP A 89 -26.80 0.41 26.24
C ASP A 89 -25.44 1.10 26.46
N LEU A 90 -24.62 0.60 27.39
CA LEU A 90 -23.32 1.20 27.71
C LEU A 90 -22.34 1.21 26.50
N SER A 91 -22.54 0.30 25.54
CA SER A 91 -21.71 0.29 24.34
C SER A 91 -21.89 1.52 23.47
N ARG A 92 -22.99 2.28 23.64
CA ARG A 92 -23.23 3.57 22.96
C ARG A 92 -22.26 4.62 23.47
N LEU A 93 -22.00 4.66 24.79
CA LEU A 93 -20.99 5.56 25.35
C LEU A 93 -19.58 5.26 24.86
N GLY A 94 -19.21 3.98 24.76
CA GLY A 94 -17.91 3.55 24.23
C GLY A 94 -17.73 2.04 24.28
N ARG A 95 -16.73 1.55 23.52
CA ARG A 95 -16.30 0.15 23.56
C ARG A 95 -14.98 -0.04 24.34
N ASN A 96 -14.42 1.04 24.89
CA ASN A 96 -13.25 1.00 25.76
C ASN A 96 -13.70 1.04 27.21
N TYR A 97 -13.57 -0.08 27.93
CA TYR A 97 -14.05 -0.21 29.30
C TYR A 97 -13.42 0.79 30.27
N ILE A 98 -12.13 1.16 30.07
CA ILE A 98 -11.44 2.14 30.92
C ILE A 98 -12.10 3.52 30.81
N GLU A 99 -12.40 3.96 29.60
CA GLU A 99 -13.00 5.25 29.35
C GLU A 99 -14.49 5.29 29.77
N VAL A 100 -15.23 4.19 29.49
CA VAL A 100 -16.63 4.09 29.95
C VAL A 100 -16.67 3.98 31.46
N GLY A 101 -15.79 3.20 32.10
CA GLY A 101 -15.66 3.11 33.55
C GLY A 101 -15.39 4.48 34.19
N ARG A 102 -14.42 5.25 33.64
CA ARG A 102 -14.15 6.61 34.10
C ARG A 102 -15.38 7.54 33.99
N LEU A 103 -16.16 7.41 32.92
CA LEU A 103 -17.40 8.20 32.79
C LEU A 103 -18.45 7.81 33.83
N THR A 104 -18.63 6.49 34.06
CA THR A 104 -19.68 5.98 34.93
C THR A 104 -19.34 6.06 36.42
N GLU A 105 -18.05 5.93 36.77
CA GLU A 105 -17.57 5.85 38.16
C GLU A 105 -17.00 7.19 38.68
N GLU A 106 -16.50 8.06 37.81
CA GLU A 106 -15.91 9.34 38.16
C GLU A 106 -16.77 10.50 37.62
N PHE A 107 -16.86 10.67 36.27
CA PHE A 107 -17.39 11.87 35.65
C PHE A 107 -18.86 12.12 35.97
N PHE A 108 -19.75 11.13 35.78
CA PHE A 108 -21.20 11.32 36.02
C PHE A 108 -21.52 11.51 37.51
N PRO A 109 -20.94 10.76 38.47
CA PRO A 109 -21.10 11.00 39.88
C PRO A 109 -20.58 12.38 40.33
N ASP A 110 -19.36 12.78 39.88
CA ASP A 110 -18.77 14.08 40.25
C ASP A 110 -19.59 15.28 39.80
N HIS A 111 -20.38 15.11 38.73
CA HIS A 111 -21.24 16.17 38.18
C HIS A 111 -22.74 16.03 38.58
N ASP A 112 -23.07 15.10 39.47
CA ASP A 112 -24.47 14.77 39.85
C ASP A 112 -25.34 14.44 38.62
N ILE A 113 -24.83 13.64 37.70
CA ILE A 113 -25.52 13.23 36.47
C ILE A 113 -26.01 11.78 36.61
N ARG A 114 -27.34 11.61 36.52
CA ARG A 114 -27.97 10.30 36.47
C ARG A 114 -27.69 9.64 35.12
N LEU A 115 -27.14 8.44 35.09
CA LEU A 115 -27.00 7.63 33.91
C LEU A 115 -28.06 6.54 33.85
N VAL A 116 -28.75 6.44 32.70
CA VAL A 116 -29.72 5.37 32.43
C VAL A 116 -29.34 4.66 31.14
N ALA A 117 -28.95 3.38 31.23
CA ALA A 117 -28.72 2.50 30.09
C ALA A 117 -29.84 1.47 29.99
N VAL A 118 -30.81 1.74 29.10
CA VAL A 118 -32.13 1.08 29.09
C VAL A 118 -32.00 -0.44 28.87
N SER A 119 -31.27 -0.88 27.86
CA SER A 119 -31.14 -2.31 27.55
C SER A 119 -30.23 -3.05 28.54
N ASP A 120 -29.37 -2.34 29.26
CA ASP A 120 -28.49 -2.90 30.28
C ASP A 120 -29.13 -2.94 31.65
N ASN A 121 -30.34 -2.38 31.79
CA ASN A 121 -31.06 -2.23 33.06
C ASN A 121 -30.22 -1.52 34.11
N ILE A 122 -29.46 -0.47 33.70
CA ILE A 122 -28.64 0.36 34.57
C ILE A 122 -29.31 1.69 34.78
N ASP A 123 -29.50 2.05 36.06
CA ASP A 123 -29.98 3.35 36.49
C ASP A 123 -29.25 3.76 37.76
N THR A 124 -28.37 4.74 37.66
CA THR A 124 -27.56 5.17 38.82
C THR A 124 -28.35 5.78 39.96
N ALA A 125 -29.66 6.13 39.77
CA ALA A 125 -30.52 6.57 40.84
C ALA A 125 -31.14 5.41 41.65
N GLU A 126 -31.12 4.18 41.11
CA GLU A 126 -31.69 3.00 41.77
C GLU A 126 -30.63 2.18 42.56
N GLY A 127 -29.41 2.70 42.66
CA GLY A 127 -28.26 2.10 43.36
C GLY A 127 -27.10 1.78 42.45
N GLU A 128 -25.92 1.49 43.02
CA GLU A 128 -24.73 1.09 42.27
C GLU A 128 -24.95 -0.26 41.58
N ASN A 129 -24.77 -0.27 40.26
CA ASN A 129 -24.85 -1.50 39.47
C ASN A 129 -23.50 -2.23 39.49
N GLU A 130 -23.30 -3.13 40.45
CA GLU A 130 -22.08 -3.93 40.62
C GLU A 130 -21.67 -4.73 39.36
N LEU A 131 -22.60 -4.91 38.42
CA LEU A 131 -22.35 -5.66 37.18
C LEU A 131 -21.83 -4.80 36.02
N ALA A 132 -21.83 -3.46 36.13
CA ALA A 132 -21.40 -2.57 35.08
C ALA A 132 -19.92 -2.77 34.69
N PRO A 133 -18.93 -2.90 35.59
CA PRO A 133 -17.54 -3.20 35.28
C PRO A 133 -17.39 -4.54 34.54
N ILE A 134 -18.15 -5.55 34.96
CA ILE A 134 -18.13 -6.89 34.37
C ILE A 134 -18.66 -6.82 32.92
N ARG A 135 -19.77 -6.13 32.65
CA ARG A 135 -20.29 -5.94 31.29
C ARG A 135 -19.31 -5.18 30.39
N ASN A 136 -18.65 -4.15 30.91
CA ASN A 136 -17.63 -3.43 30.16
C ASN A 136 -16.45 -4.33 29.80
N LEU A 137 -16.03 -5.21 30.72
CA LEU A 137 -15.00 -6.21 30.47
C LEU A 137 -15.41 -7.20 29.37
N PHE A 138 -16.66 -7.71 29.41
CA PHE A 138 -17.19 -8.59 28.38
C PHE A 138 -17.27 -7.90 27.01
N ASN A 139 -17.68 -6.65 26.93
CA ASN A 139 -17.73 -5.89 25.70
C ASN A 139 -16.33 -5.68 25.10
N GLU A 140 -15.33 -5.42 25.92
CA GLU A 140 -13.94 -5.32 25.47
C GLU A 140 -13.40 -6.69 24.99
N TRP A 141 -13.67 -7.75 25.76
CA TRP A 141 -13.26 -9.10 25.38
C TRP A 141 -13.91 -9.52 24.06
N TYR A 142 -15.20 -9.26 23.87
CA TYR A 142 -15.91 -9.54 22.62
C TYR A 142 -15.31 -8.75 21.42
N ALA A 143 -15.02 -7.47 21.60
CA ALA A 143 -14.35 -6.68 20.55
C ALA A 143 -12.96 -7.20 20.22
N ARG A 144 -12.21 -7.68 21.20
CA ARG A 144 -10.91 -8.34 21.04
C ARG A 144 -11.04 -9.66 20.30
N ASP A 145 -12.03 -10.49 20.64
CA ASP A 145 -12.29 -11.77 20.00
C ASP A 145 -12.67 -11.60 18.52
N ILE A 146 -13.62 -10.71 18.21
CA ILE A 146 -13.98 -10.36 16.83
C ILE A 146 -12.73 -9.93 16.04
N SER A 147 -11.89 -9.07 16.62
CA SER A 147 -10.66 -8.62 15.96
C SER A 147 -9.70 -9.78 15.71
N LYS A 148 -9.55 -10.70 16.66
CA LYS A 148 -8.71 -11.89 16.53
C LYS A 148 -9.23 -12.79 15.40
N LYS A 149 -10.52 -13.10 15.40
CA LYS A 149 -11.18 -13.91 14.35
C LYS A 149 -11.02 -13.27 12.96
N ARG A 150 -11.21 -11.95 12.86
CA ARG A 150 -11.01 -11.21 11.60
C ARG A 150 -9.57 -11.27 11.11
N ARG A 151 -8.57 -11.20 12.01
CA ARG A 151 -7.15 -11.35 11.64
C ARG A 151 -6.84 -12.75 11.13
N ILE A 152 -7.37 -13.79 11.77
CA ILE A 152 -7.22 -15.17 11.33
C ILE A 152 -7.85 -15.34 9.93
N SER A 153 -9.10 -14.92 9.74
CA SER A 153 -9.77 -14.97 8.43
C SER A 153 -9.01 -14.20 7.35
N ASN A 154 -8.46 -13.01 7.68
CA ASN A 154 -7.63 -12.25 6.75
C ASN A 154 -6.31 -12.96 6.44
N LYS A 155 -5.68 -13.63 7.45
CA LYS A 155 -4.46 -14.44 7.23
C LYS A 155 -4.74 -15.60 6.27
N ILE A 156 -5.83 -16.33 6.47
CA ILE A 156 -6.24 -17.43 5.58
C ILE A 156 -6.48 -16.92 4.16
N LYS A 157 -7.30 -15.89 3.99
CA LYS A 157 -7.59 -15.30 2.67
C LYS A 157 -6.33 -14.76 1.99
N GLY A 158 -5.49 -14.05 2.72
CA GLY A 158 -4.27 -13.50 2.17
C GLY A 158 -3.25 -14.56 1.77
N ASN A 159 -3.23 -15.70 2.46
CA ASN A 159 -2.36 -16.83 2.12
C ASN A 159 -2.92 -17.74 1.03
N SER A 160 -4.22 -17.65 0.70
CA SER A 160 -4.84 -18.39 -0.41
C SER A 160 -4.76 -17.70 -1.77
N GLY A 161 -4.08 -16.55 -1.86
CA GLY A 161 -3.94 -15.78 -3.11
C GLY A 161 -5.12 -14.87 -3.42
N GLU A 162 -6.12 -14.78 -2.55
CA GLU A 162 -7.20 -13.81 -2.71
C GLU A 162 -6.67 -12.38 -2.46
N PRO A 163 -6.93 -11.41 -3.36
CA PRO A 163 -6.52 -10.04 -3.14
C PRO A 163 -7.26 -9.42 -1.97
N MET A 164 -6.53 -8.99 -0.95
CA MET A 164 -7.10 -8.36 0.25
C MET A 164 -7.41 -6.87 0.07
N GLY A 165 -6.89 -6.26 -0.98
CA GLY A 165 -7.05 -4.85 -1.29
C GLY A 165 -8.12 -4.56 -2.35
N LEU A 166 -8.32 -3.27 -2.60
CA LEU A 166 -9.05 -2.81 -3.78
C LEU A 166 -8.14 -2.91 -5.01
N PRO A 167 -8.70 -3.19 -6.22
CA PRO A 167 -7.92 -3.22 -7.45
C PRO A 167 -7.14 -1.91 -7.63
N PRO A 168 -5.89 -1.93 -8.09
CA PRO A 168 -5.18 -0.72 -8.47
C PRO A 168 -5.84 -0.05 -9.70
N TYR A 169 -5.45 1.19 -9.99
CA TYR A 169 -5.90 1.88 -11.20
C TYR A 169 -5.47 1.10 -12.45
N GLY A 170 -6.40 0.83 -13.35
CA GLY A 170 -6.20 -0.06 -14.50
C GLY A 170 -6.88 -1.43 -14.34
N TYR A 171 -7.30 -1.76 -13.11
CA TYR A 171 -8.09 -2.97 -12.83
C TYR A 171 -9.40 -2.64 -12.14
N ILE A 172 -10.40 -3.50 -12.36
CA ILE A 172 -11.67 -3.52 -11.64
C ILE A 172 -11.90 -4.94 -11.08
N LYS A 173 -12.82 -5.06 -10.13
CA LYS A 173 -13.26 -6.38 -9.68
C LYS A 173 -14.07 -7.05 -10.78
N ASP A 174 -13.82 -8.33 -10.99
CA ASP A 174 -14.65 -9.13 -11.89
C ASP A 174 -16.10 -9.16 -11.38
N PRO A 175 -17.10 -8.78 -12.20
CA PRO A 175 -18.51 -8.84 -11.83
C PRO A 175 -18.97 -10.25 -11.45
N ASN A 176 -18.40 -11.29 -12.08
CA ASN A 176 -18.77 -12.69 -11.85
C ASN A 176 -18.02 -13.31 -10.67
N ASN A 177 -16.79 -12.81 -10.38
CA ASN A 177 -15.97 -13.30 -9.28
C ASN A 177 -15.24 -12.13 -8.58
N PRO A 178 -15.84 -11.51 -7.55
CA PRO A 178 -15.26 -10.34 -6.87
C PRO A 178 -13.87 -10.58 -6.22
N LYS A 179 -13.41 -11.85 -6.21
CA LYS A 179 -12.09 -12.25 -5.72
C LYS A 179 -10.99 -12.11 -6.79
N HIS A 180 -11.37 -11.91 -8.05
CA HIS A 180 -10.46 -11.69 -9.16
C HIS A 180 -10.54 -10.26 -9.67
N TRP A 181 -9.45 -9.84 -10.32
CA TRP A 181 -9.37 -8.55 -10.99
C TRP A 181 -9.33 -8.75 -12.50
N VAL A 182 -10.04 -7.88 -13.21
CA VAL A 182 -10.04 -7.83 -14.67
C VAL A 182 -9.55 -6.46 -15.13
N ILE A 183 -8.97 -6.41 -16.33
CA ILE A 183 -8.42 -5.17 -16.90
C ILE A 183 -9.58 -4.21 -17.21
N ASP A 184 -9.44 -2.96 -16.76
CA ASP A 184 -10.21 -1.82 -17.25
C ASP A 184 -9.40 -1.16 -18.36
N GLU A 185 -9.73 -1.46 -19.61
CA GLU A 185 -8.89 -1.12 -20.75
C GLU A 185 -8.65 0.39 -20.89
N GLU A 186 -9.64 1.22 -20.57
CA GLU A 186 -9.51 2.68 -20.62
C GLU A 186 -8.44 3.18 -19.62
N ALA A 187 -8.47 2.70 -18.41
CA ALA A 187 -7.49 3.02 -17.37
C ALA A 187 -6.15 2.32 -17.61
N ALA A 188 -6.16 1.10 -18.14
CA ALA A 188 -4.95 0.32 -18.45
C ALA A 188 -4.10 0.98 -19.54
N GLN A 189 -4.70 1.60 -20.55
CA GLN A 189 -3.97 2.36 -21.57
C GLN A 189 -3.16 3.50 -20.95
N VAL A 190 -3.71 4.19 -19.95
CA VAL A 190 -3.00 5.25 -19.23
C VAL A 190 -1.82 4.66 -18.45
N VAL A 191 -2.01 3.49 -17.81
CA VAL A 191 -0.93 2.79 -17.10
C VAL A 191 0.18 2.38 -18.06
N ARG A 192 -0.13 1.72 -19.18
CA ARG A 192 0.86 1.32 -20.22
C ARG A 192 1.65 2.53 -20.69
N ARG A 193 0.97 3.64 -20.96
CA ARG A 193 1.60 4.88 -21.39
C ARG A 193 2.54 5.47 -20.35
N ILE A 194 2.24 5.37 -19.05
CA ILE A 194 3.16 5.80 -17.97
C ILE A 194 4.45 4.99 -18.02
N PHE A 195 4.36 3.69 -18.20
CA PHE A 195 5.54 2.81 -18.29
C PHE A 195 6.34 3.08 -19.56
N ASP A 196 5.70 3.24 -20.72
CA ASP A 196 6.36 3.56 -21.99
C ASP A 196 7.12 4.88 -21.92
N MET A 197 6.47 5.96 -21.45
CA MET A 197 7.12 7.27 -21.28
C MET A 197 8.30 7.19 -20.28
N THR A 198 8.20 6.35 -19.25
CA THR A 198 9.30 6.15 -18.31
C THR A 198 10.48 5.44 -18.99
N LEU A 199 10.23 4.46 -19.86
CA LEU A 199 11.26 3.81 -20.67
C LEU A 199 11.88 4.77 -21.71
N GLU A 200 11.10 5.69 -22.24
CA GLU A 200 11.58 6.78 -23.12
C GLU A 200 12.42 7.81 -22.34
N GLY A 201 12.41 7.72 -21.00
CA GLY A 201 13.23 8.53 -20.11
C GLY A 201 12.56 9.80 -19.60
N PHE A 202 11.23 9.91 -19.70
CA PHE A 202 10.51 10.99 -19.05
C PHE A 202 10.54 10.83 -17.53
N GLY A 203 10.75 11.92 -16.81
CA GLY A 203 10.62 11.96 -15.35
C GLY A 203 9.14 11.98 -14.93
N THR A 204 8.86 11.56 -13.71
CA THR A 204 7.47 11.47 -13.19
C THR A 204 6.73 12.80 -13.22
N GLU A 205 7.39 13.93 -12.96
CA GLU A 205 6.78 15.27 -13.06
C GLU A 205 6.52 15.69 -14.53
N GLN A 206 7.35 15.24 -15.46
CA GLN A 206 7.14 15.51 -16.89
C GLN A 206 5.93 14.75 -17.42
N ILE A 207 5.79 13.47 -17.02
CA ILE A 207 4.62 12.65 -17.35
C ILE A 207 3.36 13.29 -16.76
N ALA A 208 3.40 13.70 -15.49
CA ALA A 208 2.29 14.37 -14.83
C ALA A 208 1.86 15.66 -15.55
N THR A 209 2.84 16.50 -15.93
CA THR A 209 2.59 17.73 -16.69
C THR A 209 2.01 17.46 -18.07
N GLN A 210 2.48 16.41 -18.75
CA GLN A 210 1.97 16.02 -20.07
C GLN A 210 0.52 15.56 -19.99
N PHE A 211 0.19 14.73 -19.00
CA PHE A 211 -1.18 14.24 -18.77
C PHE A 211 -2.15 15.37 -18.37
N GLU A 212 -1.68 16.33 -17.59
CA GLU A 212 -2.46 17.53 -17.25
C GLU A 212 -2.79 18.36 -18.50
N LYS A 213 -1.80 18.57 -19.39
CA LYS A 213 -2.01 19.29 -20.67
C LYS A 213 -2.98 18.58 -21.60
N GLU A 214 -2.98 17.26 -21.61
CA GLU A 214 -3.87 16.44 -22.43
C GLU A 214 -5.26 16.24 -21.81
N GLY A 215 -5.48 16.74 -20.60
CA GLY A 215 -6.76 16.62 -19.92
C GLY A 215 -7.10 15.21 -19.43
N ILE A 216 -6.11 14.34 -19.25
CA ILE A 216 -6.30 12.97 -18.76
C ILE A 216 -6.73 13.01 -17.29
N LEU A 217 -7.80 12.28 -16.96
CA LEU A 217 -8.31 12.19 -15.60
C LEU A 217 -7.31 11.50 -14.67
N THR A 218 -7.14 12.04 -13.47
CA THR A 218 -6.41 11.36 -12.41
C THR A 218 -7.15 10.09 -11.97
N PRO A 219 -6.47 9.08 -11.40
CA PRO A 219 -7.11 7.86 -10.93
C PRO A 219 -8.32 8.10 -10.02
N GLN A 220 -8.23 9.10 -9.12
CA GLN A 220 -9.34 9.45 -8.23
C GLN A 220 -10.53 10.04 -9.01
N ALA A 221 -10.28 10.94 -9.94
CA ALA A 221 -11.34 11.54 -10.74
C ALA A 221 -12.02 10.51 -11.65
N TYR A 222 -11.23 9.61 -12.23
CA TYR A 222 -11.72 8.49 -13.03
C TYR A 222 -12.66 7.57 -12.25
N TRP A 223 -12.25 7.16 -11.03
CA TRP A 223 -13.11 6.32 -10.18
C TRP A 223 -14.42 7.01 -9.79
N ILE A 224 -14.38 8.31 -9.51
CA ILE A 224 -15.60 9.08 -9.23
C ILE A 224 -16.52 9.09 -10.44
N GLN A 225 -15.98 9.33 -11.64
CA GLN A 225 -16.75 9.33 -12.89
C GLN A 225 -17.39 7.96 -13.18
N LYS A 226 -16.69 6.86 -12.89
CA LYS A 226 -17.19 5.48 -13.08
C LYS A 226 -18.10 5.02 -11.96
N GLY A 227 -18.36 5.83 -10.92
CA GLY A 227 -19.17 5.44 -9.78
C GLY A 227 -18.52 4.35 -8.91
N ILE A 228 -17.21 4.11 -9.04
CA ILE A 228 -16.49 3.15 -8.24
C ILE A 228 -16.28 3.76 -6.85
N GLY A 229 -17.10 3.33 -5.89
CA GLY A 229 -17.12 3.85 -4.53
C GLY A 229 -15.80 3.60 -3.78
N ARG A 230 -14.94 4.61 -3.78
CA ARG A 230 -13.84 4.71 -2.84
C ARG A 230 -14.15 5.88 -1.91
N PRO A 231 -14.13 5.73 -0.58
CA PRO A 231 -14.34 6.84 0.32
C PRO A 231 -13.27 7.90 0.04
N GLY A 232 -13.68 8.98 -0.63
CA GLY A 232 -12.82 10.07 -1.02
C GLY A 232 -12.44 10.94 0.16
N ARG A 233 -11.24 11.49 0.15
CA ARG A 233 -10.91 12.63 0.99
C ARG A 233 -11.74 13.83 0.52
N SER A 234 -12.30 14.58 1.45
CA SER A 234 -13.23 15.69 1.24
C SER A 234 -12.69 16.91 0.48
N LYS A 235 -11.45 16.91 0.01
CA LYS A 235 -10.90 17.98 -0.84
C LYS A 235 -10.75 17.48 -2.27
N ILE A 236 -11.68 17.91 -3.13
CA ILE A 236 -11.65 17.67 -4.57
C ILE A 236 -10.48 18.47 -5.14
N ARG A 237 -9.46 17.80 -5.64
CA ARG A 237 -8.43 18.40 -6.50
C ARG A 237 -8.97 18.51 -7.92
N PRO A 238 -8.45 19.43 -8.75
CA PRO A 238 -8.83 19.45 -10.17
C PRO A 238 -8.69 18.06 -10.79
N ALA A 239 -9.69 17.66 -11.58
CA ALA A 239 -9.83 16.28 -12.06
C ALA A 239 -8.63 15.78 -12.89
N THR A 240 -7.94 16.69 -13.57
CA THR A 240 -6.81 16.41 -14.46
C THR A 240 -5.45 16.78 -13.85
N LYS A 241 -5.42 17.25 -12.59
CA LYS A 241 -4.17 17.67 -11.95
C LYS A 241 -3.36 16.49 -11.43
N TRP A 242 -2.57 15.92 -12.32
CA TRP A 242 -1.59 14.90 -11.97
C TRP A 242 -0.43 15.49 -11.16
N ASN A 243 0.24 14.63 -10.40
CA ASN A 243 1.50 14.95 -9.75
C ASN A 243 2.47 13.77 -9.86
N GLY A 244 3.77 14.05 -9.80
CA GLY A 244 4.79 13.02 -9.93
C GLY A 244 4.75 11.95 -8.84
N SER A 245 4.24 12.26 -7.65
CA SER A 245 4.08 11.26 -6.59
C SER A 245 3.01 10.21 -6.92
N THR A 246 1.93 10.60 -7.63
CA THR A 246 0.92 9.65 -8.13
C THR A 246 1.54 8.73 -9.19
N ILE A 247 2.26 9.30 -10.16
CA ILE A 247 2.96 8.52 -11.19
C ILE A 247 3.97 7.56 -10.52
N THR A 248 4.75 8.08 -9.56
CA THR A 248 5.70 7.27 -8.79
C THR A 248 5.00 6.08 -8.11
N HIS A 249 3.86 6.32 -7.48
CA HIS A 249 3.10 5.26 -6.81
C HIS A 249 2.62 4.19 -7.78
N LEU A 250 2.09 4.59 -8.95
CA LEU A 250 1.66 3.64 -9.98
C LEU A 250 2.83 2.80 -10.50
N LEU A 251 3.99 3.41 -10.75
CA LEU A 251 5.18 2.69 -11.21
C LEU A 251 5.73 1.65 -10.21
N TYR A 252 5.40 1.76 -8.90
CA TYR A 252 5.82 0.78 -7.88
C TYR A 252 4.86 -0.40 -7.70
N GLN A 253 3.71 -0.39 -8.34
CA GLN A 253 2.70 -1.43 -8.14
C GLN A 253 3.04 -2.67 -8.96
N GLN A 254 3.62 -3.68 -8.33
CA GLN A 254 3.94 -4.97 -8.93
C GLN A 254 2.68 -5.73 -9.38
N GLU A 255 1.52 -5.36 -8.85
CA GLU A 255 0.23 -5.88 -9.28
C GLU A 255 -0.03 -5.72 -10.78
N TYR A 256 0.62 -4.76 -11.44
CA TYR A 256 0.51 -4.62 -12.90
C TYR A 256 1.12 -5.77 -13.70
N CYS A 257 1.98 -6.58 -13.07
CA CYS A 257 2.54 -7.79 -13.66
C CYS A 257 1.60 -9.02 -13.56
N GLY A 258 0.38 -8.84 -13.04
CA GLY A 258 -0.53 -9.95 -12.78
C GLY A 258 -0.43 -10.54 -11.38
N ASP A 259 0.38 -9.95 -10.51
CA ASP A 259 0.65 -10.46 -9.17
C ASP A 259 -0.35 -9.94 -8.13
N VAL A 260 -0.62 -10.76 -7.12
CA VAL A 260 -1.35 -10.34 -5.92
C VAL A 260 -0.37 -10.21 -4.76
N LEU A 261 -0.29 -9.02 -4.18
CA LEU A 261 0.57 -8.72 -3.03
C LEU A 261 -0.27 -8.45 -1.79
N ASN A 262 -0.20 -9.36 -0.83
CA ASN A 262 -0.91 -9.27 0.42
C ASN A 262 0.02 -8.86 1.58
N PHE A 263 -0.57 -8.39 2.69
CA PHE A 263 0.11 -8.01 3.92
C PHE A 263 1.16 -6.89 3.80
N LYS A 264 1.03 -5.99 2.82
CA LYS A 264 1.87 -4.79 2.70
C LYS A 264 1.82 -3.88 3.94
N THR A 265 0.74 -3.95 4.70
CA THR A 265 0.54 -3.16 5.92
C THR A 265 -0.13 -3.98 7.01
N TYR A 266 0.18 -3.66 8.26
CA TYR A 266 -0.46 -4.25 9.43
C TYR A 266 -0.83 -3.18 10.46
N SER A 267 -1.67 -3.54 11.44
CA SER A 267 -1.96 -2.72 12.62
C SER A 267 -1.57 -3.47 13.89
N LYS A 268 -0.95 -2.77 14.86
CA LYS A 268 -0.46 -3.42 16.10
C LYS A 268 -1.60 -3.98 16.95
N SER A 269 -2.73 -3.28 17.02
CA SER A 269 -3.87 -3.72 17.83
C SER A 269 -5.19 -3.27 17.21
N TYR A 270 -6.30 -3.82 17.71
CA TYR A 270 -7.65 -3.39 17.29
C TYR A 270 -7.99 -1.96 17.75
N LYS A 271 -7.40 -1.50 18.86
CA LYS A 271 -7.55 -0.13 19.35
C LYS A 271 -6.72 0.87 18.55
N ASN A 272 -5.53 0.46 18.08
CA ASN A 272 -4.64 1.32 17.28
C ASN A 272 -4.81 1.01 15.80
N LYS A 273 -5.60 1.84 15.11
CA LYS A 273 -5.91 1.72 13.67
C LYS A 273 -4.79 2.26 12.76
N LYS A 274 -3.67 2.75 13.33
CA LYS A 274 -2.53 3.22 12.53
C LYS A 274 -1.97 2.06 11.70
N ARG A 275 -1.99 2.23 10.37
CA ARG A 275 -1.36 1.29 9.45
C ARG A 275 0.14 1.49 9.48
N ILE A 276 0.86 0.41 9.66
CA ILE A 276 2.32 0.35 9.64
C ILE A 276 2.69 -0.43 8.39
N HIS A 277 3.65 0.08 7.62
CA HIS A 277 4.19 -0.66 6.49
C HIS A 277 4.95 -1.88 6.99
N ASN A 278 4.69 -2.99 6.35
CA ASN A 278 5.41 -4.23 6.60
C ASN A 278 6.66 -4.27 5.71
N ASP A 279 7.73 -4.88 6.18
CA ASP A 279 8.91 -5.07 5.36
C ASP A 279 8.57 -5.94 4.14
N PRO A 280 9.14 -5.67 2.95
CA PRO A 280 8.86 -6.44 1.73
C PRO A 280 9.06 -7.96 1.90
N GLU A 281 9.99 -8.36 2.75
CA GLU A 281 10.27 -9.77 3.07
C GLU A 281 9.08 -10.50 3.73
N ASN A 282 8.19 -9.74 4.38
CA ASN A 282 6.99 -10.27 5.05
C ASN A 282 5.73 -10.16 4.18
N TRP A 283 5.84 -9.70 2.94
CA TRP A 283 4.73 -9.70 2.00
C TRP A 283 4.50 -11.11 1.48
N VAL A 284 3.25 -11.42 1.22
CA VAL A 284 2.89 -12.67 0.53
C VAL A 284 2.54 -12.32 -0.90
N VAL A 285 3.35 -12.87 -1.82
CA VAL A 285 3.24 -12.59 -3.26
C VAL A 285 2.78 -13.85 -3.96
N PHE A 286 1.72 -13.72 -4.74
CA PHE A 286 1.24 -14.76 -5.67
C PHE A 286 1.43 -14.22 -7.08
N GLN A 287 2.21 -14.91 -7.87
CA GLN A 287 2.50 -14.51 -9.25
C GLN A 287 1.40 -14.97 -10.21
N ASP A 288 1.19 -14.18 -11.27
CA ASP A 288 0.33 -14.53 -12.41
C ASP A 288 -1.11 -14.95 -12.04
N VAL A 289 -1.70 -14.27 -11.03
CA VAL A 289 -3.07 -14.54 -10.56
C VAL A 289 -4.12 -13.91 -11.48
N HIS A 290 -3.80 -12.82 -12.13
CA HIS A 290 -4.68 -12.09 -13.04
C HIS A 290 -3.92 -11.65 -14.30
N GLU A 291 -4.65 -11.25 -15.33
CA GLU A 291 -4.06 -10.80 -16.59
C GLU A 291 -3.16 -9.57 -16.38
N PRO A 292 -1.89 -9.59 -16.83
CA PRO A 292 -0.97 -8.48 -16.63
C PRO A 292 -1.28 -7.30 -17.58
N ILE A 293 -1.28 -6.08 -17.05
CA ILE A 293 -1.30 -4.85 -17.86
C ILE A 293 0.08 -4.56 -18.44
N ILE A 294 1.13 -4.87 -17.68
CA ILE A 294 2.53 -4.62 -18.00
C ILE A 294 3.29 -5.94 -17.92
N GLU A 295 4.05 -6.24 -18.97
CA GLU A 295 4.97 -7.39 -18.95
C GLU A 295 5.99 -7.26 -17.82
N ARG A 296 6.25 -8.34 -17.10
CA ARG A 296 7.19 -8.38 -15.97
C ARG A 296 8.57 -7.84 -16.32
N ALA A 297 9.06 -8.17 -17.52
CA ALA A 297 10.31 -7.66 -18.05
C ALA A 297 10.34 -6.11 -18.13
N VAL A 298 9.25 -5.50 -18.60
CA VAL A 298 9.09 -4.04 -18.70
C VAL A 298 9.05 -3.40 -17.32
N PHE A 299 8.33 -4.02 -16.39
CA PHE A 299 8.25 -3.56 -15.01
C PHE A 299 9.63 -3.53 -14.35
N GLU A 300 10.38 -4.61 -14.43
CA GLU A 300 11.73 -4.71 -13.84
C GLU A 300 12.71 -3.70 -14.45
N GLN A 301 12.69 -3.51 -15.77
CA GLN A 301 13.47 -2.47 -16.42
C GLN A 301 13.18 -1.09 -15.84
N VAL A 302 11.91 -0.78 -15.65
CA VAL A 302 11.51 0.49 -15.05
C VAL A 302 12.02 0.61 -13.61
N GLN A 303 11.93 -0.45 -12.79
CA GLN A 303 12.45 -0.43 -11.42
C GLN A 303 13.97 -0.20 -11.36
N GLN A 304 14.75 -0.90 -12.20
CA GLN A 304 16.22 -0.75 -12.24
C GLN A 304 16.65 0.68 -12.60
N LYS A 305 15.88 1.35 -13.45
CA LYS A 305 16.21 2.71 -13.94
C LYS A 305 15.84 3.82 -12.98
N ARG A 306 14.81 3.62 -12.17
CA ARG A 306 14.24 4.68 -11.33
C ARG A 306 15.20 5.30 -10.31
N GLY A 307 16.22 4.61 -9.86
CA GLY A 307 17.24 5.14 -8.92
C GLY A 307 18.41 5.86 -9.59
N LYS A 308 18.65 5.62 -10.87
CA LYS A 308 19.92 5.95 -11.55
C LYS A 308 19.87 7.23 -12.41
N MET A 309 18.70 7.68 -12.85
CA MET A 309 18.57 8.79 -13.79
C MET A 309 17.97 10.06 -13.18
N ARG A 310 18.82 10.97 -12.73
CA ARG A 310 18.46 12.37 -12.51
C ARG A 310 18.79 13.17 -13.77
N LYS A 311 17.84 13.31 -14.69
CA LYS A 311 17.99 14.20 -15.84
C LYS A 311 17.87 15.65 -15.37
N ARG A 312 18.97 16.40 -15.33
CA ARG A 312 18.92 17.85 -15.13
C ARG A 312 18.35 18.50 -16.38
N ARG A 313 17.42 19.44 -16.22
CA ARG A 313 16.98 20.31 -17.32
C ARG A 313 18.15 21.19 -17.75
N THR A 314 18.37 21.32 -19.06
CA THR A 314 19.21 22.38 -19.60
C THR A 314 18.48 23.71 -19.47
N SER A 315 19.21 24.82 -19.49
CA SER A 315 18.61 26.19 -19.47
C SER A 315 17.58 26.41 -20.56
N ASN A 316 17.72 25.73 -21.71
CA ASN A 316 16.82 25.85 -22.86
C ASN A 316 15.77 24.72 -22.94
N GLY A 317 15.66 23.84 -21.94
CA GLY A 317 14.68 22.75 -21.93
C GLY A 317 15.00 21.59 -22.87
N GLU A 318 16.07 21.62 -23.67
CA GLU A 318 16.50 20.51 -24.51
C GLU A 318 17.03 19.35 -23.67
N HIS A 319 16.59 18.14 -24.03
CA HIS A 319 17.09 16.90 -23.47
C HIS A 319 17.78 16.08 -24.55
N ASN A 320 19.00 15.64 -24.29
CA ASN A 320 19.65 14.67 -25.15
C ASN A 320 19.47 13.25 -24.60
N MET A 321 19.24 12.27 -25.48
CA MET A 321 18.97 10.88 -25.11
C MET A 321 20.12 10.21 -24.33
N PHE A 322 21.35 10.70 -24.45
CA PHE A 322 22.52 10.20 -23.72
C PHE A 322 22.72 10.84 -22.34
N SER A 323 21.90 11.85 -21.98
CA SER A 323 22.02 12.54 -20.70
C SER A 323 21.85 11.57 -19.51
N GLY A 324 22.88 11.45 -18.68
CA GLY A 324 22.91 10.57 -17.52
C GLY A 324 23.48 9.17 -17.78
N LEU A 325 23.79 8.82 -19.05
CA LEU A 325 24.45 7.57 -19.41
C LEU A 325 25.97 7.68 -19.53
N LEU A 326 26.48 8.90 -19.75
CA LEU A 326 27.90 9.16 -19.99
C LEU A 326 28.64 9.43 -18.69
N VAL A 327 29.72 8.70 -18.46
CA VAL A 327 30.57 8.78 -17.27
C VAL A 327 32.02 9.01 -17.69
N CYS A 328 32.71 9.88 -16.99
CA CYS A 328 34.14 10.08 -17.21
C CYS A 328 34.93 8.86 -16.74
N ALA A 329 35.78 8.31 -17.59
CA ALA A 329 36.59 7.15 -17.26
C ALA A 329 37.58 7.42 -16.12
N ASP A 330 38.12 8.66 -15.99
CA ASP A 330 39.14 9.00 -14.99
C ASP A 330 38.53 9.29 -13.62
N CYS A 331 37.43 10.09 -13.56
CA CYS A 331 36.89 10.57 -12.29
C CYS A 331 35.52 10.00 -11.91
N GLY A 332 34.91 9.18 -12.75
CA GLY A 332 33.60 8.59 -12.50
C GLY A 332 32.41 9.57 -12.50
N CYS A 333 32.66 10.87 -12.76
CA CYS A 333 31.59 11.87 -12.77
C CYS A 333 30.83 11.88 -14.09
N ASN A 334 29.54 12.21 -14.06
CA ASN A 334 28.74 12.32 -15.26
C ASN A 334 29.24 13.41 -16.20
N LEU A 335 29.14 13.18 -17.50
CA LEU A 335 29.33 14.22 -18.50
C LEU A 335 28.04 15.03 -18.67
N HIS A 336 28.21 16.35 -18.86
CA HIS A 336 27.10 17.26 -19.07
C HIS A 336 26.94 17.63 -20.54
N PHE A 337 25.69 17.76 -20.96
CA PHE A 337 25.32 18.15 -22.33
C PHE A 337 25.49 19.66 -22.53
N HIS A 338 26.08 20.00 -23.67
CA HIS A 338 26.33 21.36 -24.10
C HIS A 338 26.10 21.49 -25.61
N PHE A 339 25.88 22.72 -26.07
CA PHE A 339 25.93 23.10 -27.48
C PHE A 339 26.94 24.24 -27.66
N ASN A 340 27.52 24.33 -28.86
CA ASN A 340 28.44 25.39 -29.18
C ASN A 340 27.67 26.71 -29.38
N GLN A 341 28.11 27.79 -28.71
CA GLN A 341 27.43 29.10 -28.80
C GLN A 341 27.51 29.71 -30.19
N GLY A 342 28.61 29.47 -30.93
CA GLY A 342 28.80 29.96 -32.29
C GLY A 342 28.13 29.11 -33.37
N ASN A 343 27.88 27.84 -33.09
CA ASN A 343 27.16 26.92 -33.98
C ASN A 343 26.32 25.94 -33.15
N PRO A 344 25.04 26.23 -32.92
CA PRO A 344 24.15 25.43 -32.08
C PRO A 344 23.93 23.99 -32.58
N GLU A 345 24.20 23.69 -33.84
CA GLU A 345 24.14 22.34 -34.41
C GLU A 345 25.21 21.41 -33.82
N ILE A 346 26.33 21.99 -33.32
CA ILE A 346 27.39 21.19 -32.70
C ILE A 346 27.02 20.94 -31.25
N LYS A 347 26.52 19.76 -30.98
CA LYS A 347 26.14 19.27 -29.64
C LYS A 347 27.21 18.32 -29.11
N TYR A 348 27.53 18.44 -27.82
CA TYR A 348 28.61 17.64 -27.21
C TYR A 348 28.40 17.42 -25.72
N PHE A 349 29.12 16.49 -25.20
CA PHE A 349 29.25 16.23 -23.76
C PHE A 349 30.66 16.47 -23.29
N ASN A 350 30.83 16.98 -22.06
CA ASN A 350 32.10 17.08 -21.40
C ASN A 350 32.01 16.77 -19.89
N CYS A 351 33.15 16.40 -19.30
CA CYS A 351 33.23 16.05 -17.89
C CYS A 351 32.79 17.21 -17.00
N SER A 352 31.81 16.96 -16.15
CA SER A 352 31.27 17.98 -15.23
C SER A 352 32.26 18.40 -14.16
N ASN A 353 33.17 17.51 -13.77
CA ASN A 353 34.16 17.74 -12.74
C ASN A 353 35.29 18.63 -13.26
N TYR A 354 35.80 18.37 -14.47
CA TYR A 354 36.77 19.22 -15.13
C TYR A 354 36.21 20.64 -15.35
N LYS A 355 35.01 20.76 -15.91
CA LYS A 355 34.40 22.06 -16.18
C LYS A 355 34.03 22.81 -14.90
N GLY A 356 33.73 22.12 -13.80
CA GLY A 356 33.48 22.69 -12.49
C GLY A 356 34.76 23.14 -11.74
N ASN A 357 35.91 22.97 -12.36
CA ASN A 357 37.23 23.31 -11.81
C ASN A 357 37.49 22.75 -10.39
N ARG A 358 37.09 21.52 -10.16
CA ARG A 358 37.20 20.84 -8.85
C ARG A 358 38.56 20.17 -8.62
N GLY A 359 39.45 20.22 -9.59
CA GLY A 359 40.85 19.75 -9.49
C GLY A 359 41.07 18.23 -9.47
N THR A 360 39.99 17.43 -9.55
CA THR A 360 40.07 15.95 -9.47
C THR A 360 40.00 15.27 -10.84
N CYS A 361 39.79 16.00 -11.92
CA CYS A 361 39.88 15.52 -13.28
C CYS A 361 40.79 16.43 -14.11
N GLN A 362 41.78 15.86 -14.75
CA GLN A 362 42.85 16.63 -15.43
C GLN A 362 42.54 16.95 -16.91
N SER A 363 41.50 16.35 -17.50
CA SER A 363 41.18 16.56 -18.90
C SER A 363 39.67 16.73 -19.16
N THR A 364 39.35 17.28 -20.35
CA THR A 364 37.98 17.64 -20.72
C THR A 364 37.04 16.48 -20.92
N HIS A 365 37.53 15.28 -21.29
CA HIS A 365 36.72 14.14 -21.70
C HIS A 365 35.54 14.59 -22.55
N TYR A 366 35.83 14.98 -23.76
CA TYR A 366 34.88 15.59 -24.70
C TYR A 366 34.43 14.56 -25.73
N ILE A 367 33.13 14.50 -26.02
CA ILE A 367 32.60 13.68 -27.08
C ILE A 367 31.42 14.38 -27.79
N ARG A 368 31.40 14.36 -29.12
CA ARG A 368 30.29 14.91 -29.94
C ARG A 368 29.11 13.94 -29.96
N VAL A 369 27.91 14.52 -30.01
CA VAL A 369 26.66 13.74 -30.01
C VAL A 369 26.49 12.93 -31.31
N ASP A 370 26.78 13.52 -32.46
CA ASP A 370 26.68 12.86 -33.77
C ASP A 370 27.59 11.60 -33.85
N PHE A 371 28.85 11.75 -33.44
CA PHE A 371 29.78 10.63 -33.35
C PHE A 371 29.29 9.54 -32.37
N LEU A 372 28.78 9.96 -31.21
CA LEU A 372 28.26 9.06 -30.18
C LEU A 372 27.06 8.26 -30.71
N GLU A 373 26.14 8.91 -31.44
CA GLU A 373 24.99 8.25 -32.07
C GLU A 373 25.43 7.18 -33.08
N GLU A 374 26.40 7.49 -33.90
CA GLU A 374 26.92 6.57 -34.91
C GLU A 374 27.60 5.34 -34.28
N VAL A 375 28.50 5.58 -33.32
CA VAL A 375 29.25 4.51 -32.62
C VAL A 375 28.32 3.60 -31.85
N VAL A 376 27.43 4.16 -31.07
CA VAL A 376 26.49 3.37 -30.22
C VAL A 376 25.51 2.58 -31.08
N LEU A 377 24.98 3.17 -32.17
CA LEU A 377 24.12 2.46 -33.09
C LEU A 377 24.87 1.33 -33.80
N GLY A 378 26.13 1.59 -34.22
CA GLY A 378 26.99 0.60 -34.81
C GLY A 378 27.24 -0.61 -33.89
N GLU A 379 27.55 -0.36 -32.63
CA GLU A 379 27.78 -1.42 -31.64
C GLU A 379 26.48 -2.19 -31.32
N ILE A 380 25.36 -1.53 -31.16
CA ILE A 380 24.07 -2.22 -30.97
C ILE A 380 23.77 -3.12 -32.15
N ARG A 381 23.97 -2.65 -33.41
CA ARG A 381 23.75 -3.45 -34.60
C ARG A 381 24.72 -4.63 -34.67
N ARG A 382 25.98 -4.42 -34.33
CA ARG A 382 27.02 -5.49 -34.33
C ARG A 382 26.63 -6.60 -33.33
N LEU A 383 26.28 -6.23 -32.11
CA LEU A 383 25.90 -7.16 -31.04
C LEU A 383 24.58 -7.89 -31.35
N THR A 384 23.58 -7.17 -31.82
CA THR A 384 22.27 -7.78 -32.15
C THR A 384 22.36 -8.69 -33.36
N LYS A 385 23.17 -8.34 -34.37
CA LYS A 385 23.45 -9.20 -35.52
C LYS A 385 24.21 -10.47 -35.13
N PHE A 386 25.22 -10.33 -34.26
CA PHE A 386 25.99 -11.48 -33.75
C PHE A 386 25.06 -12.41 -32.96
N ALA A 387 24.28 -11.90 -32.02
CA ALA A 387 23.36 -12.69 -31.22
C ALA A 387 22.24 -13.34 -32.06
N SER A 388 21.81 -12.70 -33.17
CA SER A 388 20.81 -13.26 -34.09
C SER A 388 21.37 -14.35 -35.02
N LEU A 389 22.64 -14.26 -35.41
CA LEU A 389 23.27 -15.23 -36.28
C LEU A 389 23.76 -16.50 -35.54
N TYR A 390 24.10 -16.34 -34.28
CA TYR A 390 24.68 -17.39 -33.43
C TYR A 390 23.80 -17.61 -32.18
N GLU A 391 22.48 -17.57 -32.35
CA GLU A 391 21.53 -17.62 -31.23
C GLU A 391 21.77 -18.86 -30.35
N ASP A 392 21.96 -20.05 -30.95
CA ASP A 392 22.20 -21.29 -30.22
C ASP A 392 23.54 -21.30 -29.48
N ASP A 393 24.60 -20.78 -30.11
CA ASP A 393 25.94 -20.72 -29.50
C ASP A 393 26.04 -19.60 -28.47
N PHE A 394 25.35 -18.50 -28.72
CA PHE A 394 25.20 -17.40 -27.76
C PHE A 394 24.41 -17.85 -26.52
N LEU A 395 23.28 -18.54 -26.72
CA LEU A 395 22.50 -19.15 -25.65
C LEU A 395 23.35 -20.15 -24.85
N LYS A 396 24.13 -21.02 -25.50
CA LYS A 396 25.06 -21.95 -24.82
C LYS A 396 26.16 -21.22 -24.05
N ALA A 397 26.68 -20.12 -24.58
CA ALA A 397 27.76 -19.35 -23.97
C ALA A 397 27.29 -18.50 -22.80
N VAL A 398 26.09 -17.88 -22.88
CA VAL A 398 25.51 -17.00 -21.85
C VAL A 398 24.77 -17.79 -20.77
N ILE A 399 24.07 -18.85 -21.16
CA ILE A 399 23.23 -19.65 -20.29
C ILE A 399 24.00 -20.81 -19.65
N GLY A 400 25.11 -21.27 -20.30
CA GLY A 400 25.87 -22.41 -19.82
C GLY A 400 24.98 -23.64 -19.58
N HIS A 401 25.52 -24.78 -19.25
CA HIS A 401 24.76 -26.03 -19.00
C HIS A 401 23.67 -25.98 -17.90
N SER A 402 23.26 -24.78 -17.46
CA SER A 402 22.52 -24.49 -16.22
C SER A 402 20.97 -24.46 -16.36
N GLN A 403 20.42 -24.11 -17.52
CA GLN A 403 18.95 -23.83 -17.55
C GLN A 403 18.07 -25.02 -17.18
N GLN A 404 18.37 -26.22 -17.70
CA GLN A 404 17.56 -27.41 -17.37
C GLN A 404 17.75 -27.85 -15.92
N ALA A 405 18.98 -27.70 -15.40
CA ALA A 405 19.31 -28.00 -14.02
C ALA A 405 18.69 -26.95 -13.06
N ASP A 406 18.75 -25.67 -13.42
CA ASP A 406 18.18 -24.57 -12.65
C ASP A 406 16.65 -24.62 -12.63
N GLU A 407 16.00 -25.02 -13.73
CA GLU A 407 14.55 -25.19 -13.79
C GLU A 407 14.06 -26.42 -13.01
N ALA A 408 14.82 -27.51 -13.04
CA ALA A 408 14.54 -28.70 -12.24
C ALA A 408 14.73 -28.41 -10.73
N ASP A 409 15.80 -27.70 -10.36
CA ASP A 409 16.07 -27.27 -8.98
C ASP A 409 14.98 -26.29 -8.48
N ARG A 410 14.55 -25.35 -9.33
CA ARG A 410 13.46 -24.43 -9.02
C ARG A 410 12.14 -25.19 -8.75
N LYS A 411 11.76 -26.13 -9.61
CA LYS A 411 10.54 -26.96 -9.41
C LYS A 411 10.62 -27.77 -8.12
N LEU A 412 11.81 -28.27 -7.77
CA LEU A 412 12.03 -28.98 -6.52
C LEU A 412 11.83 -28.05 -5.31
N LYS A 413 12.42 -26.86 -5.35
CA LYS A 413 12.27 -25.82 -4.29
C LYS A 413 10.85 -25.32 -4.16
N GLU A 414 10.12 -25.13 -5.26
CA GLU A 414 8.70 -24.78 -5.25
C GLU A 414 7.83 -25.88 -4.59
N LYS A 415 8.14 -27.14 -4.85
CA LYS A 415 7.47 -28.27 -4.20
C LYS A 415 7.78 -28.34 -2.71
N GLU A 416 9.04 -28.11 -2.32
CA GLU A 416 9.44 -28.05 -0.92
C GLU A 416 8.76 -26.88 -0.18
N LEU A 417 8.74 -25.69 -0.79
CA LEU A 417 8.04 -24.53 -0.28
C LEU A 417 6.56 -24.82 -0.03
N LYS A 418 5.89 -25.49 -0.98
CA LYS A 418 4.50 -25.88 -0.82
C LYS A 418 4.27 -26.85 0.35
N ALA A 419 5.19 -27.79 0.56
CA ALA A 419 5.11 -28.71 1.67
C ALA A 419 5.32 -28.01 3.03
N LEU A 420 6.27 -27.06 3.11
CA LEU A 420 6.50 -26.29 4.34
C LEU A 420 5.31 -25.38 4.67
N LEU A 421 4.69 -24.76 3.68
CA LEU A 421 3.47 -23.95 3.86
C LEU A 421 2.28 -24.79 4.36
N ALA A 422 2.10 -26.00 3.80
CA ALA A 422 1.06 -26.92 4.26
C ALA A 422 1.31 -27.36 5.72
N ARG A 423 2.55 -27.55 6.12
CA ARG A 423 2.91 -27.90 7.50
C ARG A 423 2.67 -26.75 8.48
N ASP A 424 2.96 -25.51 8.07
CA ASP A 424 2.66 -24.29 8.88
C ASP A 424 1.15 -24.15 9.14
N GLU A 425 0.33 -24.42 8.12
CA GLU A 425 -1.14 -24.41 8.22
C GLU A 425 -1.66 -25.55 9.12
N GLU A 426 -1.04 -26.73 9.03
CA GLU A 426 -1.38 -27.86 9.91
C GLU A 426 -1.07 -27.52 11.40
N LEU A 427 0.06 -26.88 11.68
CA LEU A 427 0.44 -26.44 13.03
C LEU A 427 -0.53 -25.41 13.60
N ASP A 428 -1.02 -24.46 12.77
CA ASP A 428 -2.07 -23.52 13.19
C ASP A 428 -3.34 -24.29 13.61
N GLY A 429 -3.77 -25.29 12.83
CA GLY A 429 -4.92 -26.12 13.18
C GLY A 429 -4.72 -27.00 14.43
N LEU A 430 -3.51 -27.52 14.65
CA LEU A 430 -3.17 -28.26 15.86
C LEU A 430 -3.17 -27.33 17.08
N PHE A 431 -2.68 -26.11 16.95
CA PHE A 431 -2.70 -25.12 18.02
C PHE A 431 -4.13 -24.76 18.45
N GLU A 432 -5.05 -24.59 17.48
CA GLU A 432 -6.46 -24.36 17.78
C GLU A 432 -7.08 -25.54 18.57
N ARG A 433 -6.80 -26.76 18.17
CA ARG A 433 -7.32 -27.97 18.88
C ARG A 433 -6.82 -28.09 20.29
N ILE A 434 -5.50 -27.90 20.53
CA ILE A 434 -4.98 -27.98 21.90
C ILE A 434 -5.50 -26.85 22.78
N TYR A 435 -5.79 -25.69 22.20
CA TYR A 435 -6.42 -24.58 22.90
C TYR A 435 -7.84 -24.92 23.32
N GLU A 436 -8.66 -25.48 22.42
CA GLU A 436 -10.02 -25.93 22.73
C GLU A 436 -10.03 -27.05 23.79
N ASP A 437 -9.10 -28.00 23.71
CA ASP A 437 -8.98 -29.07 24.68
C ASP A 437 -8.50 -28.58 26.07
N ASN A 438 -7.69 -27.53 26.12
CA ASN A 438 -7.31 -26.88 27.37
C ASN A 438 -8.50 -26.13 27.98
N VAL A 439 -9.22 -25.32 27.20
CA VAL A 439 -10.42 -24.60 27.67
C VAL A 439 -11.52 -25.56 28.13
N SER A 440 -11.66 -26.71 27.49
CA SER A 440 -12.62 -27.76 27.90
C SER A 440 -12.15 -28.61 29.09
N GLY A 441 -10.97 -28.37 29.63
CA GLY A 441 -10.40 -29.11 30.77
C GLY A 441 -9.88 -30.50 30.43
N LYS A 442 -9.79 -30.90 29.17
CA LYS A 442 -9.25 -32.21 28.76
C LYS A 442 -7.74 -32.32 28.90
N ILE A 443 -7.04 -31.19 28.80
CA ILE A 443 -5.58 -31.11 29.02
C ILE A 443 -5.26 -30.06 30.09
N SER A 444 -4.23 -30.31 30.91
CA SER A 444 -3.80 -29.38 31.95
C SER A 444 -3.02 -28.18 31.34
N ASP A 445 -3.02 -27.06 32.07
CA ASP A 445 -2.31 -25.83 31.65
C ASP A 445 -0.80 -26.06 31.44
N GLU A 446 -0.18 -26.92 32.24
CA GLU A 446 1.24 -27.28 32.10
C GLU A 446 1.50 -28.03 30.78
N ARG A 447 0.61 -28.97 30.44
CA ARG A 447 0.70 -29.72 29.19
C ARG A 447 0.41 -28.85 27.97
N PHE A 448 -0.57 -27.98 28.08
CA PHE A 448 -0.88 -26.97 27.06
C PHE A 448 0.34 -26.06 26.83
N SER A 449 0.91 -25.48 27.87
CA SER A 449 2.08 -24.58 27.77
C SER A 449 3.28 -25.25 27.10
N ARG A 450 3.55 -26.52 27.43
CA ARG A 450 4.64 -27.29 26.82
C ARG A 450 4.41 -27.58 25.33
N MET A 451 3.17 -27.93 24.95
CA MET A 451 2.81 -28.22 23.57
C MET A 451 2.80 -26.93 22.72
N SER A 452 2.26 -25.84 23.25
CA SER A 452 2.25 -24.54 22.60
C SER A 452 3.67 -24.06 22.28
N ARG A 453 4.58 -24.15 23.25
CA ARG A 453 5.99 -23.77 23.06
C ARG A 453 6.65 -24.59 21.95
N ARG A 454 6.40 -25.89 21.90
CA ARG A 454 6.94 -26.77 20.85
C ARG A 454 6.42 -26.38 19.46
N TYR A 455 5.13 -26.07 19.33
CA TYR A 455 4.55 -25.65 18.05
C TYR A 455 5.05 -24.26 17.64
N GLU A 456 5.20 -23.33 18.58
CA GLU A 456 5.78 -22.00 18.31
C GLU A 456 7.24 -22.09 17.84
N ASP A 457 8.04 -22.97 18.43
CA ASP A 457 9.42 -23.17 18.03
C ASP A 457 9.51 -23.80 16.63
N GLU A 458 8.69 -24.82 16.32
CA GLU A 458 8.59 -25.42 14.99
C GLU A 458 8.13 -24.38 13.95
N GLN A 459 7.15 -23.53 14.26
CA GLN A 459 6.70 -22.47 13.36
C GLN A 459 7.79 -21.43 13.07
N LYS A 460 8.62 -21.10 14.05
CA LYS A 460 9.77 -20.20 13.82
C LYS A 460 10.78 -20.80 12.85
N GLU A 461 11.13 -22.07 13.03
CA GLU A 461 12.05 -22.75 12.11
C GLU A 461 11.47 -22.85 10.69
N LEU A 462 10.18 -23.18 10.55
CA LEU A 462 9.48 -23.22 9.27
C LEU A 462 9.48 -21.84 8.60
N THR A 463 9.17 -20.78 9.35
CA THR A 463 9.14 -19.41 8.83
C THR A 463 10.49 -19.00 8.25
N GLU A 464 11.59 -19.35 8.92
CA GLU A 464 12.94 -19.03 8.46
C GLU A 464 13.31 -19.82 7.19
N LYS A 465 12.97 -21.11 7.13
CA LYS A 465 13.18 -21.94 5.93
C LYS A 465 12.35 -21.46 4.73
N ILE A 466 11.08 -21.11 4.95
CA ILE A 466 10.19 -20.54 3.93
C ILE A 466 10.77 -19.25 3.37
N LYS A 467 11.31 -18.38 4.24
CA LYS A 467 11.95 -17.12 3.84
C LYS A 467 13.18 -17.36 2.97
N GLN A 468 14.04 -18.29 3.36
CA GLN A 468 15.24 -18.64 2.59
C GLN A 468 14.89 -19.19 1.21
N LEU A 469 13.99 -20.18 1.14
CA LEU A 469 13.55 -20.78 -0.12
C LEU A 469 12.90 -19.78 -1.08
N ARG A 470 12.06 -18.87 -0.55
CA ARG A 470 11.47 -17.79 -1.36
C ARG A 470 12.55 -16.90 -1.97
N SER A 471 13.53 -16.47 -1.18
CA SER A 471 14.64 -15.64 -1.67
C SER A 471 15.48 -16.34 -2.75
N GLU A 472 15.69 -17.66 -2.62
CA GLU A 472 16.42 -18.44 -3.61
C GLU A 472 15.64 -18.60 -4.91
N ILE A 473 14.34 -18.91 -4.84
CA ILE A 473 13.44 -19.02 -6.01
C ILE A 473 13.39 -17.67 -6.74
N GLU A 474 13.27 -16.57 -6.02
CA GLU A 474 13.24 -15.22 -6.61
C GLU A 474 14.53 -14.87 -7.33
N LYS A 475 15.69 -15.18 -6.75
CA LYS A 475 17.00 -14.97 -7.39
C LYS A 475 17.16 -15.81 -8.66
N GLN A 476 16.70 -17.05 -8.64
CA GLN A 476 16.74 -17.93 -9.84
C GLN A 476 15.79 -17.42 -10.92
N SER A 477 14.57 -17.05 -10.57
CA SER A 477 13.58 -16.48 -11.50
C SER A 477 14.10 -15.20 -12.16
N SER A 478 14.71 -14.30 -11.40
CA SER A 478 15.28 -13.06 -11.93
C SER A 478 16.40 -13.30 -12.94
N ARG A 479 17.24 -14.32 -12.76
CA ARG A 479 18.31 -14.66 -13.71
C ARG A 479 17.75 -15.18 -15.03
N THR A 480 16.84 -16.12 -15.00
CA THR A 480 16.20 -16.70 -16.19
C THR A 480 15.49 -15.62 -17.01
N MET A 481 14.73 -14.76 -16.34
CA MET A 481 13.98 -13.69 -16.98
C MET A 481 14.88 -12.64 -17.65
N THR A 482 16.04 -12.34 -17.08
CA THR A 482 17.02 -11.42 -17.67
C THR A 482 17.53 -11.95 -19.02
N THR A 483 17.68 -13.24 -19.18
CA THR A 483 18.18 -13.87 -20.41
C THR A 483 17.13 -13.88 -21.52
N ASP A 484 15.92 -14.31 -21.22
CA ASP A 484 14.79 -14.31 -22.18
C ASP A 484 14.45 -12.89 -22.65
N MET A 485 14.50 -11.96 -21.73
CA MET A 485 14.34 -10.55 -22.01
C MET A 485 15.43 -10.01 -22.95
N PHE A 486 16.69 -10.36 -22.70
CA PHE A 486 17.80 -9.96 -23.58
C PHE A 486 17.61 -10.48 -25.00
N ILE A 487 17.23 -11.75 -25.17
CA ILE A 487 16.96 -12.35 -26.48
C ILE A 487 15.81 -11.64 -27.20
N SER A 488 14.72 -11.34 -26.48
CA SER A 488 13.59 -10.60 -27.05
C SER A 488 13.99 -9.21 -27.54
N LEU A 489 14.86 -8.51 -26.79
CA LEU A 489 15.40 -7.20 -27.17
C LEU A 489 16.34 -7.29 -28.38
N VAL A 490 17.18 -8.31 -28.44
CA VAL A 490 18.05 -8.57 -29.59
C VAL A 490 17.23 -8.74 -30.86
N ARG A 491 16.21 -9.61 -30.83
CA ARG A 491 15.30 -9.83 -31.97
C ARG A 491 14.58 -8.54 -32.39
N LYS A 492 14.13 -7.74 -31.42
CA LYS A 492 13.43 -6.47 -31.64
C LYS A 492 14.30 -5.43 -32.37
N TYR A 493 15.61 -5.37 -32.05
CA TYR A 493 16.47 -4.30 -32.51
C TYR A 493 17.47 -4.69 -33.63
N THR A 494 17.47 -5.93 -34.10
CA THR A 494 18.37 -6.43 -35.15
C THR A 494 18.28 -5.59 -36.45
N ARG A 495 17.14 -4.98 -36.76
CA ARG A 495 16.90 -4.15 -37.96
C ARG A 495 16.75 -2.65 -37.67
N ALA A 496 17.23 -2.18 -36.53
CA ALA A 496 17.08 -0.78 -36.16
C ALA A 496 17.84 0.16 -37.12
N LYS A 497 17.15 1.13 -37.71
CA LYS A 497 17.74 2.10 -38.65
C LYS A 497 18.26 3.36 -37.93
N LYS A 498 17.67 3.74 -36.83
CA LYS A 498 18.03 4.93 -36.03
C LYS A 498 18.08 4.55 -34.54
N LEU A 499 18.95 5.22 -33.81
CA LEU A 499 19.03 5.11 -32.37
C LEU A 499 17.81 5.83 -31.73
N THR A 500 17.18 5.19 -30.78
CA THR A 500 16.06 5.77 -30.03
C THR A 500 16.35 5.81 -28.54
N PRO A 501 15.76 6.76 -27.79
CA PRO A 501 15.92 6.80 -26.33
C PRO A 501 15.56 5.47 -25.67
N ARG A 502 14.54 4.78 -26.19
CA ARG A 502 14.12 3.46 -25.70
C ARG A 502 15.22 2.39 -25.89
N MET A 503 15.84 2.31 -27.09
CA MET A 503 16.96 1.39 -27.33
C MET A 503 18.12 1.63 -26.35
N LEU A 504 18.53 2.90 -26.19
CA LEU A 504 19.58 3.25 -25.23
C LEU A 504 19.21 2.81 -23.81
N ASN A 505 17.99 3.07 -23.43
CA ASN A 505 17.53 2.72 -22.10
C ASN A 505 17.38 1.20 -21.90
N GLU A 506 17.07 0.42 -22.92
CA GLU A 506 16.90 -1.02 -22.83
C GLU A 506 18.24 -1.79 -22.94
N LEU A 507 19.22 -1.25 -23.70
CA LEU A 507 20.46 -1.98 -24.05
C LEU A 507 21.74 -1.41 -23.43
N VAL A 508 21.72 -0.15 -22.93
CA VAL A 508 22.95 0.54 -22.49
C VAL A 508 22.81 0.93 -21.01
N GLU A 509 23.67 0.40 -20.16
CA GLU A 509 23.73 0.76 -18.74
C GLU A 509 24.52 2.05 -18.50
N LYS A 510 25.72 2.13 -19.06
CA LYS A 510 26.60 3.30 -18.98
C LYS A 510 27.54 3.34 -20.18
N ILE A 511 28.07 4.51 -20.50
CA ILE A 511 29.09 4.74 -21.51
C ILE A 511 30.25 5.46 -20.84
N GLU A 512 31.40 4.84 -20.77
CA GLU A 512 32.62 5.44 -20.24
C GLU A 512 33.36 6.21 -21.33
N VAL A 513 33.64 7.48 -21.10
CA VAL A 513 34.32 8.34 -22.04
C VAL A 513 35.75 8.56 -21.58
N PHE A 514 36.68 8.06 -22.37
CA PHE A 514 38.14 8.23 -22.20
C PHE A 514 38.62 9.50 -22.88
N ASN A 515 39.85 9.90 -22.59
CA ASN A 515 40.50 10.94 -23.34
C ASN A 515 40.81 10.50 -24.77
N ALA A 516 40.68 11.45 -25.69
CA ALA A 516 41.12 11.19 -27.07
C ALA A 516 42.66 11.06 -27.12
N GLU A 517 43.12 10.00 -27.71
CA GLU A 517 44.55 9.75 -27.98
C GLU A 517 44.83 9.82 -29.48
N LYS A 518 45.98 10.42 -29.84
CA LYS A 518 46.44 10.39 -31.24
C LYS A 518 47.06 9.04 -31.55
N VAL A 519 46.46 8.31 -32.46
CA VAL A 519 47.02 7.07 -32.99
C VAL A 519 47.58 7.39 -34.37
N ASN A 520 48.90 7.24 -34.57
CA ASN A 520 49.62 7.53 -35.83
C ASN A 520 49.40 8.95 -36.38
N GLY A 521 49.28 9.94 -35.48
CA GLY A 521 49.09 11.36 -35.85
C GLY A 521 47.67 11.77 -36.21
N VAL A 522 46.70 10.85 -36.19
CA VAL A 522 45.27 11.09 -36.41
C VAL A 522 44.53 11.04 -35.08
N TRP A 523 43.58 11.99 -34.88
CA TRP A 523 42.71 12.02 -33.69
C TRP A 523 41.63 10.95 -33.79
#